data_d9b3773c3619a0a5f29edd444aae691d
#
_entry.id   d9b3773c3619a0a5f29edd444aae691d
#
_cell.length_a   1.000
_cell.length_b   1.000
_cell.length_c   1.000
_cell.angle_alpha   90.00
_cell.angle_beta   90.00
_cell.angle_gamma   90.00
#
_symmetry.space_group_name_H-M   'P 1'
#
loop_
_entity.id
_entity.type
_entity.pdbx_description
1 polymer ?
#
loop_
_entity_poly.entity_id
_entity_poly.type
_entity_poly.pdbx_seq_one_letter_code
_entity_poly.pdbx_strand_id
1 'polypeptide(L)'
;MESIQITQVSVVRLPLRSRFRGIDYREALIFKGSQRYSEFSPFLEYEDDEAATWLRAALEFANSPLSEPKRQLIPINATLPAVRPDQVVETLDAFGQFQTIKIKVAEVGQDLDQDLARIAQAHKSYPDARLRLDANGNYSVAQAMKIIRAIADYPIEYFEQPVASISELVELRTQLAAAEIQMKIAADESIRKQSDPLEVAAAGAADIAVLKVQPLGGITRSLAIASESGLASVVSSALESSIGISHGLHLAASLPNLDYDCGLGTASLLARDITRNPLVAVNGYLGLDEPDVDAGLISELAIDRERRIWWQQRLDRCLKLL
;
A
#
# COMPACT_ATOMS: atom_id res chain seq x y z
N MET A 1 20.56 -23.11 8.94
CA MET A 1 19.28 -22.52 8.48
C MET A 1 18.23 -22.91 9.52
N GLU A 2 17.69 -21.95 10.25
CA GLU A 2 16.53 -22.22 11.10
C GLU A 2 15.39 -22.73 10.22
N SER A 3 14.67 -23.76 10.67
CA SER A 3 13.59 -24.34 9.89
C SER A 3 12.44 -23.32 9.78
N ILE A 4 12.02 -23.01 8.57
CA ILE A 4 10.82 -22.18 8.32
C ILE A 4 9.64 -22.84 9.03
N GLN A 5 8.96 -22.10 9.92
CA GLN A 5 7.77 -22.58 10.62
C GLN A 5 6.52 -21.89 10.06
N ILE A 6 5.50 -22.69 9.84
CA ILE A 6 4.13 -22.27 9.50
C ILE A 6 3.19 -23.05 10.42
N THR A 7 2.67 -22.40 11.44
CA THR A 7 1.77 -23.00 12.42
C THR A 7 0.53 -22.13 12.62
N GLN A 8 -0.50 -22.63 13.29
CA GLN A 8 -1.73 -21.87 13.61
C GLN A 8 -2.31 -21.16 12.38
N VAL A 9 -2.41 -21.88 11.27
CA VAL A 9 -2.91 -21.34 10.00
C VAL A 9 -4.41 -21.08 10.07
N SER A 10 -4.80 -19.86 9.74
CA SER A 10 -6.21 -19.45 9.63
C SER A 10 -6.39 -18.63 8.36
N VAL A 11 -7.56 -18.70 7.74
CA VAL A 11 -7.93 -17.89 6.60
C VAL A 11 -9.17 -17.10 6.93
N VAL A 12 -9.07 -15.77 6.74
CA VAL A 12 -10.10 -14.82 7.14
C VAL A 12 -10.56 -13.96 5.97
N ARG A 13 -11.79 -13.45 6.08
CA ARG A 13 -12.33 -12.43 5.19
C ARG A 13 -12.58 -11.16 5.97
N LEU A 14 -11.86 -10.11 5.62
CA LEU A 14 -11.86 -8.80 6.25
C LEU A 14 -12.79 -7.87 5.45
N PRO A 15 -13.98 -7.53 5.94
CA PRO A 15 -14.89 -6.63 5.24
C PRO A 15 -14.35 -5.20 5.24
N LEU A 16 -14.57 -4.47 4.15
CA LEU A 16 -14.22 -3.05 4.04
C LEU A 16 -15.40 -2.16 4.45
N ARG A 17 -15.11 -0.97 4.95
CA ARG A 17 -16.12 0.08 5.23
C ARG A 17 -16.72 0.66 3.96
N SER A 18 -15.91 0.76 2.91
CA SER A 18 -16.31 1.21 1.57
C SER A 18 -15.51 0.44 0.52
N ARG A 19 -16.06 0.36 -0.69
CA ARG A 19 -15.38 -0.28 -1.82
C ARG A 19 -14.04 0.39 -2.10
N PHE A 20 -13.00 -0.43 -2.29
CA PHE A 20 -11.64 0.03 -2.56
C PHE A 20 -10.99 -0.84 -3.63
N ARG A 21 -10.44 -0.27 -4.70
CA ARG A 21 -9.90 -1.01 -5.85
C ARG A 21 -10.87 -2.06 -6.42
N GLY A 22 -12.16 -1.74 -6.44
CA GLY A 22 -13.18 -2.65 -6.96
C GLY A 22 -13.57 -3.82 -6.04
N ILE A 23 -13.01 -3.94 -4.82
CA ILE A 23 -13.34 -5.01 -3.86
C ILE A 23 -14.07 -4.48 -2.63
N ASP A 24 -14.88 -5.34 -2.01
CA ASP A 24 -15.64 -5.04 -0.78
C ASP A 24 -15.08 -5.77 0.45
N TYR A 25 -14.12 -6.66 0.26
CA TYR A 25 -13.41 -7.40 1.32
C TYR A 25 -12.00 -7.80 0.89
N ARG A 26 -11.15 -8.10 1.87
CA ARG A 26 -9.85 -8.76 1.68
C ARG A 26 -9.91 -10.17 2.25
N GLU A 27 -9.31 -11.12 1.57
CA GLU A 27 -8.99 -12.42 2.15
C GLU A 27 -7.50 -12.46 2.52
N ALA A 28 -7.20 -13.07 3.66
CA ALA A 28 -5.85 -13.19 4.16
C ALA A 28 -5.64 -14.55 4.83
N LEU A 29 -4.50 -15.17 4.57
CA LEU A 29 -4.01 -16.32 5.31
C LEU A 29 -3.08 -15.80 6.41
N ILE A 30 -3.46 -16.04 7.66
CA ILE A 30 -2.72 -15.67 8.86
C ILE A 30 -2.04 -16.91 9.41
N PHE A 31 -0.78 -16.83 9.76
CA PHE A 31 -0.05 -17.94 10.36
C PHE A 31 0.99 -17.45 11.36
N LYS A 32 1.43 -18.36 12.25
CA LYS A 32 2.51 -18.11 13.20
C LYS A 32 3.78 -18.80 12.74
N GLY A 33 4.85 -18.02 12.62
CA GLY A 33 6.21 -18.52 12.43
C GLY A 33 6.94 -18.78 13.74
N SER A 34 8.25 -18.88 13.69
CA SER A 34 9.09 -19.06 14.87
C SER A 34 9.20 -17.80 15.74
N GLN A 35 9.06 -16.62 15.16
CA GLN A 35 9.20 -15.34 15.84
C GLN A 35 7.84 -14.72 16.16
N ARG A 36 6.94 -14.58 15.17
CA ARG A 36 5.67 -13.85 15.30
C ARG A 36 4.59 -14.32 14.33
N TYR A 37 3.40 -13.75 14.47
CA TYR A 37 2.35 -13.89 13.45
C TYR A 37 2.72 -13.11 12.19
N SER A 38 2.24 -13.62 11.06
CA SER A 38 2.39 -12.97 9.76
C SER A 38 1.16 -13.17 8.89
N GLU A 39 1.06 -12.35 7.86
CA GLU A 39 -0.03 -12.34 6.90
C GLU A 39 0.48 -12.64 5.50
N PHE A 40 -0.20 -13.57 4.81
CA PHE A 40 -0.06 -13.83 3.39
C PHE A 40 -1.38 -13.50 2.70
N SER A 41 -1.44 -12.35 2.01
CA SER A 41 -2.68 -11.82 1.44
C SER A 41 -2.54 -11.26 0.03
N PRO A 42 -1.96 -12.02 -0.94
CA PRO A 42 -1.94 -11.58 -2.33
C PRO A 42 -3.37 -11.38 -2.84
N PHE A 43 -3.57 -10.42 -3.75
CA PHE A 43 -4.88 -10.25 -4.39
C PHE A 43 -5.29 -11.53 -5.12
N LEU A 44 -6.60 -11.77 -5.19
CA LEU A 44 -7.14 -13.06 -5.67
C LEU A 44 -6.90 -13.27 -7.18
N GLU A 45 -6.78 -12.18 -7.91
CA GLU A 45 -6.48 -12.15 -9.35
C GLU A 45 -5.00 -12.42 -9.70
N TYR A 46 -4.11 -12.41 -8.69
CA TYR A 46 -2.69 -12.65 -8.94
C TYR A 46 -2.39 -14.15 -9.09
N GLU A 47 -1.58 -14.48 -10.08
CA GLU A 47 -1.09 -15.83 -10.31
C GLU A 47 -0.11 -16.28 -9.21
N ASP A 48 0.22 -17.57 -9.19
CA ASP A 48 1.03 -18.14 -8.11
C ASP A 48 2.47 -17.60 -8.08
N ASP A 49 3.05 -17.23 -9.22
CA ASP A 49 4.41 -16.62 -9.30
C ASP A 49 4.46 -15.26 -8.58
N GLU A 50 3.49 -14.39 -8.82
CA GLU A 50 3.36 -13.11 -8.12
C GLU A 50 3.05 -13.36 -6.63
N ALA A 51 2.12 -14.27 -6.33
CA ALA A 51 1.75 -14.62 -4.97
C ALA A 51 2.91 -15.23 -4.16
N ALA A 52 3.80 -16.01 -4.78
CA ALA A 52 4.96 -16.57 -4.12
C ALA A 52 5.91 -15.49 -3.58
N THR A 53 6.02 -14.36 -4.27
CA THR A 53 6.79 -13.19 -3.77
C THR A 53 6.19 -12.65 -2.46
N TRP A 54 4.85 -12.58 -2.37
CA TRP A 54 4.16 -12.19 -1.13
C TRP A 54 4.37 -13.21 -0.01
N LEU A 55 4.37 -14.50 -0.35
CA LEU A 55 4.63 -15.56 0.63
C LEU A 55 6.06 -15.47 1.17
N ARG A 56 7.05 -15.19 0.32
CA ARG A 56 8.44 -14.97 0.75
C ARG A 56 8.52 -13.87 1.80
N ALA A 57 7.83 -12.74 1.58
CA ALA A 57 7.78 -11.65 2.54
C ALA A 57 7.14 -12.07 3.87
N ALA A 58 6.03 -12.81 3.80
CA ALA A 58 5.33 -13.29 4.97
C ALA A 58 6.18 -14.27 5.79
N LEU A 59 6.92 -15.16 5.12
CA LEU A 59 7.82 -16.12 5.75
C LEU A 59 9.04 -15.43 6.38
N GLU A 60 9.65 -14.46 5.69
CA GLU A 60 10.73 -13.64 6.25
C GLU A 60 10.27 -12.98 7.55
N PHE A 61 9.14 -12.27 7.53
CA PHE A 61 8.63 -11.54 8.70
C PHE A 61 8.29 -12.48 9.85
N ALA A 62 7.68 -13.63 9.58
CA ALA A 62 7.28 -14.60 10.58
C ALA A 62 8.46 -15.30 11.27
N ASN A 63 9.56 -15.54 10.55
CA ASN A 63 10.62 -16.45 10.99
C ASN A 63 11.97 -15.78 11.22
N SER A 64 12.18 -14.53 10.80
CA SER A 64 13.46 -13.85 10.96
C SER A 64 13.43 -12.83 12.09
N PRO A 65 14.53 -12.57 12.80
CA PRO A 65 14.64 -11.45 13.71
C PRO A 65 14.51 -10.14 12.94
N LEU A 66 13.84 -9.16 13.54
CA LEU A 66 13.75 -7.81 13.01
C LEU A 66 15.03 -7.02 13.29
N SER A 67 15.43 -6.16 12.38
CA SER A 67 16.52 -5.22 12.62
C SER A 67 16.14 -4.19 13.69
N GLU A 68 17.12 -3.65 14.37
CA GLU A 68 16.89 -2.55 15.31
C GLU A 68 16.30 -1.34 14.57
N PRO A 69 15.14 -0.82 15.02
CA PRO A 69 14.45 0.25 14.33
C PRO A 69 15.18 1.60 14.52
N LYS A 70 15.29 2.38 13.44
CA LYS A 70 15.87 3.73 13.47
C LYS A 70 14.90 4.78 14.02
N ARG A 71 13.61 4.44 14.12
CA ARG A 71 12.53 5.27 14.66
C ARG A 71 11.42 4.42 15.25
N GLN A 72 10.74 4.94 16.25
CA GLN A 72 9.66 4.23 16.97
C GLN A 72 8.25 4.66 16.51
N LEU A 73 8.14 5.84 15.90
CA LEU A 73 6.89 6.39 15.39
C LEU A 73 7.01 6.63 13.89
N ILE A 74 6.02 6.16 13.15
CA ILE A 74 5.94 6.26 11.70
C ILE A 74 4.82 7.24 11.35
N PRO A 75 5.10 8.34 10.63
CA PRO A 75 4.08 9.27 10.17
C PRO A 75 3.20 8.61 9.09
N ILE A 76 1.88 8.81 9.19
CA ILE A 76 0.88 8.11 8.39
C ILE A 76 0.01 9.11 7.63
N ASN A 77 -0.17 8.90 6.33
CA ASN A 77 -1.17 9.63 5.56
C ASN A 77 -2.57 9.00 5.68
N ALA A 78 -3.60 9.83 5.61
CA ALA A 78 -4.95 9.35 5.34
C ALA A 78 -5.09 8.89 3.88
N THR A 79 -5.94 7.91 3.63
CA THR A 79 -6.21 7.40 2.28
C THR A 79 -7.69 7.62 1.94
N LEU A 80 -7.94 8.40 0.89
CA LEU A 80 -9.27 8.69 0.38
C LEU A 80 -9.56 7.81 -0.83
N PRO A 81 -10.44 6.81 -0.71
CA PRO A 81 -10.92 6.02 -1.84
C PRO A 81 -11.64 6.88 -2.89
N ALA A 82 -11.99 6.29 -4.02
CA ALA A 82 -12.73 6.96 -5.09
C ALA A 82 -14.22 7.17 -4.72
N VAL A 83 -14.48 7.77 -3.57
CA VAL A 83 -15.83 8.13 -3.07
C VAL A 83 -16.34 9.42 -3.71
N ARG A 84 -17.66 9.67 -3.59
CA ARG A 84 -18.26 10.93 -4.01
C ARG A 84 -17.81 12.10 -3.11
N PRO A 85 -17.83 13.34 -3.62
CA PRO A 85 -17.40 14.51 -2.84
C PRO A 85 -18.12 14.67 -1.49
N ASP A 86 -19.41 14.33 -1.40
CA ASP A 86 -20.21 14.39 -0.17
C ASP A 86 -19.78 13.38 0.91
N GLN A 87 -19.01 12.35 0.54
CA GLN A 87 -18.52 11.31 1.45
C GLN A 87 -17.07 11.55 1.91
N VAL A 88 -16.38 12.57 1.39
CA VAL A 88 -14.96 12.84 1.65
C VAL A 88 -14.68 13.02 3.14
N VAL A 89 -15.44 13.87 3.81
CA VAL A 89 -15.23 14.19 5.23
C VAL A 89 -15.47 12.96 6.10
N GLU A 90 -16.60 12.28 5.93
CA GLU A 90 -16.92 11.06 6.68
C GLU A 90 -15.83 9.98 6.53
N THR A 91 -15.31 9.81 5.29
CA THR A 91 -14.27 8.83 5.01
C THR A 91 -12.95 9.20 5.69
N LEU A 92 -12.57 10.48 5.66
CA LEU A 92 -11.31 10.95 6.23
C LEU A 92 -11.34 11.02 7.76
N ASP A 93 -12.50 11.25 8.36
CA ASP A 93 -12.67 11.27 9.83
C ASP A 93 -12.28 9.93 10.47
N ALA A 94 -12.37 8.81 9.73
CA ALA A 94 -11.93 7.50 10.20
C ALA A 94 -10.41 7.39 10.43
N PHE A 95 -9.62 8.32 9.88
CA PHE A 95 -8.16 8.37 10.05
C PHE A 95 -7.72 9.26 11.22
N GLY A 96 -8.64 9.96 11.87
CA GLY A 96 -8.32 10.90 12.94
C GLY A 96 -7.49 12.08 12.44
N GLN A 97 -6.35 12.36 13.09
CA GLN A 97 -5.46 13.45 12.67
C GLN A 97 -4.46 12.95 11.61
N PHE A 98 -4.22 13.77 10.61
CA PHE A 98 -3.25 13.53 9.53
C PHE A 98 -2.74 14.85 8.96
N GLN A 99 -1.58 14.83 8.34
CA GLN A 99 -1.01 15.99 7.62
C GLN A 99 -1.02 15.82 6.11
N THR A 100 -1.28 14.60 5.64
CA THR A 100 -1.25 14.24 4.22
C THR A 100 -2.44 13.37 3.88
N ILE A 101 -3.06 13.63 2.72
CA ILE A 101 -4.17 12.85 2.16
C ILE A 101 -3.72 12.26 0.83
N LYS A 102 -3.75 10.92 0.72
CA LYS A 102 -3.59 10.23 -0.56
C LYS A 102 -4.96 9.96 -1.17
N ILE A 103 -5.25 10.55 -2.33
CA ILE A 103 -6.54 10.55 -3.02
C ILE A 103 -6.48 9.59 -4.19
N LYS A 104 -7.37 8.61 -4.21
CA LYS A 104 -7.55 7.73 -5.37
C LYS A 104 -8.25 8.48 -6.49
N VAL A 105 -7.67 8.39 -7.70
CA VAL A 105 -8.18 8.97 -8.95
C VAL A 105 -8.15 7.91 -10.04
N ALA A 106 -8.76 8.20 -11.20
CA ALA A 106 -8.83 7.30 -12.34
C ALA A 106 -9.51 5.95 -12.05
N GLU A 107 -10.44 5.90 -11.09
CA GLU A 107 -11.18 4.67 -10.79
C GLU A 107 -12.06 4.28 -11.99
N VAL A 108 -12.11 2.98 -12.28
CA VAL A 108 -12.89 2.46 -13.40
C VAL A 108 -14.36 2.85 -13.26
N GLY A 109 -14.92 3.47 -14.31
CA GLY A 109 -16.29 3.98 -14.31
C GLY A 109 -16.46 5.40 -13.78
N GLN A 110 -15.39 6.06 -13.39
CA GLN A 110 -15.36 7.49 -13.04
C GLN A 110 -14.68 8.32 -14.14
N ASP A 111 -15.03 9.58 -14.21
CA ASP A 111 -14.44 10.55 -15.12
C ASP A 111 -13.55 11.57 -14.40
N LEU A 112 -12.84 12.37 -15.17
CA LEU A 112 -11.92 13.38 -14.67
C LEU A 112 -12.62 14.46 -13.81
N ASP A 113 -13.87 14.81 -14.11
CA ASP A 113 -14.60 15.83 -13.38
C ASP A 113 -14.97 15.34 -11.98
N GLN A 114 -15.25 14.04 -11.81
CA GLN A 114 -15.47 13.40 -10.53
C GLN A 114 -14.18 13.39 -9.68
N ASP A 115 -13.02 13.10 -10.30
CA ASP A 115 -11.72 13.17 -9.63
C ASP A 115 -11.41 14.60 -9.18
N LEU A 116 -11.58 15.60 -10.04
CA LEU A 116 -11.38 17.00 -9.70
C LEU A 116 -12.31 17.48 -8.59
N ALA A 117 -13.58 17.08 -8.61
CA ALA A 117 -14.54 17.42 -7.56
C ALA A 117 -14.14 16.81 -6.20
N ARG A 118 -13.62 15.58 -6.18
CA ARG A 118 -13.11 14.91 -4.98
C ARG A 118 -11.87 15.60 -4.43
N ILE A 119 -10.91 15.96 -5.29
CA ILE A 119 -9.69 16.71 -4.92
C ILE A 119 -10.06 18.07 -4.33
N ALA A 120 -10.94 18.81 -5.01
CA ALA A 120 -11.41 20.11 -4.54
C ALA A 120 -12.09 20.02 -3.18
N GLN A 121 -12.94 19.00 -2.97
CA GLN A 121 -13.62 18.81 -1.69
C GLN A 121 -12.62 18.41 -0.58
N ALA A 122 -11.64 17.56 -0.86
CA ALA A 122 -10.60 17.20 0.11
C ALA A 122 -9.80 18.46 0.54
N HIS A 123 -9.33 19.24 -0.41
CA HIS A 123 -8.59 20.48 -0.11
C HIS A 123 -9.45 21.51 0.62
N LYS A 124 -10.72 21.67 0.22
CA LYS A 124 -11.64 22.59 0.91
C LYS A 124 -11.86 22.22 2.37
N SER A 125 -11.99 20.92 2.66
CA SER A 125 -12.24 20.42 4.02
C SER A 125 -10.99 20.39 4.90
N TYR A 126 -9.80 20.20 4.28
CA TYR A 126 -8.51 20.08 4.96
C TYR A 126 -7.46 20.93 4.24
N PRO A 127 -7.55 22.28 4.33
CA PRO A 127 -6.74 23.21 3.52
C PRO A 127 -5.25 23.15 3.84
N ASP A 128 -4.89 22.72 5.04
CA ASP A 128 -3.49 22.63 5.49
C ASP A 128 -2.86 21.26 5.15
N ALA A 129 -3.64 20.30 4.66
CA ALA A 129 -3.12 18.98 4.31
C ALA A 129 -2.39 18.99 2.96
N ARG A 130 -1.24 18.31 2.91
CA ARG A 130 -0.59 17.96 1.63
C ARG A 130 -1.44 16.91 0.92
N LEU A 131 -1.54 17.02 -0.39
CA LEU A 131 -2.30 16.09 -1.21
C LEU A 131 -1.36 15.21 -2.03
N ARG A 132 -1.74 13.97 -2.22
CA ARG A 132 -1.13 13.01 -3.14
C ARG A 132 -2.22 12.40 -3.99
N LEU A 133 -1.94 12.20 -5.26
CA LEU A 133 -2.84 11.48 -6.15
C LEU A 133 -2.30 10.09 -6.41
N ASP A 134 -3.19 9.11 -6.57
CA ASP A 134 -2.82 7.73 -6.92
C ASP A 134 -3.81 7.21 -7.97
N ALA A 135 -3.31 7.05 -9.21
CA ALA A 135 -4.11 6.63 -10.36
C ALA A 135 -3.99 5.13 -10.67
N ASN A 136 -3.14 4.38 -9.98
CA ASN A 136 -2.86 2.97 -10.24
C ASN A 136 -2.61 2.64 -11.74
N GLY A 137 -2.02 3.59 -12.48
CA GLY A 137 -1.69 3.44 -13.90
C GLY A 137 -2.86 3.60 -14.87
N ASN A 138 -4.01 4.09 -14.42
CA ASN A 138 -5.24 4.08 -15.23
C ASN A 138 -5.43 5.31 -16.14
N TYR A 139 -4.57 6.33 -16.07
CA TYR A 139 -4.62 7.42 -17.04
C TYR A 139 -3.73 7.13 -18.26
N SER A 140 -4.11 7.69 -19.41
CA SER A 140 -3.17 7.96 -20.49
C SER A 140 -2.31 9.17 -20.16
N VAL A 141 -1.17 9.34 -20.85
CA VAL A 141 -0.30 10.52 -20.67
C VAL A 141 -1.08 11.82 -20.86
N ALA A 142 -1.97 11.89 -21.87
CA ALA A 142 -2.79 13.08 -22.13
C ALA A 142 -3.77 13.39 -20.98
N GLN A 143 -4.39 12.36 -20.39
CA GLN A 143 -5.28 12.53 -19.23
C GLN A 143 -4.49 12.97 -17.99
N ALA A 144 -3.32 12.35 -17.74
CA ALA A 144 -2.42 12.74 -16.65
C ALA A 144 -1.98 14.21 -16.78
N MET A 145 -1.59 14.65 -17.98
CA MET A 145 -1.27 16.06 -18.24
C MET A 145 -2.46 16.98 -18.01
N LYS A 146 -3.68 16.56 -18.40
CA LYS A 146 -4.89 17.36 -18.21
C LYS A 146 -5.20 17.57 -16.71
N ILE A 147 -5.18 16.50 -15.90
CA ILE A 147 -5.43 16.63 -14.45
C ILE A 147 -4.34 17.43 -13.77
N ILE A 148 -3.05 17.21 -14.08
CA ILE A 148 -1.93 17.94 -13.48
C ILE A 148 -2.08 19.47 -13.69
N ARG A 149 -2.49 19.89 -14.90
CA ARG A 149 -2.75 21.31 -15.17
C ARG A 149 -3.94 21.84 -14.38
N ALA A 150 -4.99 21.05 -14.22
CA ALA A 150 -6.20 21.46 -13.50
C ALA A 150 -5.98 21.59 -11.98
N ILE A 151 -4.96 20.91 -11.43
CA ILE A 151 -4.66 20.92 -9.99
C ILE A 151 -3.40 21.74 -9.65
N ALA A 152 -2.91 22.58 -10.56
CA ALA A 152 -1.65 23.32 -10.38
C ALA A 152 -1.61 24.21 -9.12
N ASP A 153 -2.78 24.68 -8.68
CA ASP A 153 -2.91 25.56 -7.50
C ASP A 153 -3.08 24.78 -6.17
N TYR A 154 -3.14 23.46 -6.22
CA TYR A 154 -3.27 22.64 -5.01
C TYR A 154 -1.90 22.20 -4.47
N PRO A 155 -1.76 21.95 -3.15
CA PRO A 155 -0.51 21.54 -2.52
C PRO A 155 -0.21 20.05 -2.78
N ILE A 156 -0.01 19.69 -4.06
CA ILE A 156 0.26 18.30 -4.47
C ILE A 156 1.73 17.97 -4.17
N GLU A 157 1.94 16.97 -3.30
CA GLU A 157 3.28 16.51 -2.93
C GLU A 157 3.88 15.59 -4.00
N TYR A 158 3.07 14.68 -4.56
CA TYR A 158 3.43 13.85 -5.71
C TYR A 158 2.22 13.19 -6.37
N PHE A 159 2.41 12.66 -7.58
CA PHE A 159 1.44 11.84 -8.29
C PHE A 159 1.95 10.40 -8.41
N GLU A 160 1.28 9.45 -7.74
CA GLU A 160 1.62 8.03 -7.73
C GLU A 160 1.03 7.33 -8.95
N GLN A 161 1.89 6.63 -9.68
CA GLN A 161 1.59 5.81 -10.86
C GLN A 161 0.49 6.40 -11.74
N PRO A 162 0.73 7.59 -12.34
CA PRO A 162 -0.29 8.24 -13.16
C PRO A 162 -0.64 7.44 -14.42
N VAL A 163 0.33 6.73 -15.00
CA VAL A 163 0.22 5.96 -16.25
C VAL A 163 0.77 4.54 -16.08
N ALA A 164 0.43 3.62 -17.00
CA ALA A 164 0.62 2.18 -16.80
C ALA A 164 2.08 1.69 -16.91
N SER A 165 2.84 2.24 -17.86
CA SER A 165 4.17 1.72 -18.21
C SER A 165 5.31 2.68 -17.88
N ILE A 166 6.53 2.14 -17.76
CA ILE A 166 7.75 2.95 -17.56
C ILE A 166 7.96 3.91 -18.75
N SER A 167 7.71 3.48 -19.97
CA SER A 167 7.83 4.32 -21.15
C SER A 167 6.85 5.50 -21.14
N GLU A 168 5.62 5.30 -20.68
CA GLU A 168 4.64 6.37 -20.54
C GLU A 168 5.00 7.32 -19.39
N LEU A 169 5.60 6.82 -18.28
CA LEU A 169 6.13 7.67 -17.21
C LEU A 169 7.25 8.58 -17.73
N VAL A 170 8.18 8.05 -18.54
CA VAL A 170 9.24 8.84 -19.18
C VAL A 170 8.65 9.88 -20.13
N GLU A 171 7.65 9.50 -20.94
CA GLU A 171 6.94 10.43 -21.82
C GLU A 171 6.25 11.55 -21.03
N LEU A 172 5.53 11.20 -19.95
CA LEU A 172 4.88 12.18 -19.08
C LEU A 172 5.88 13.17 -18.49
N ARG A 173 7.03 12.69 -17.96
CA ARG A 173 8.09 13.55 -17.43
C ARG A 173 8.67 14.48 -18.50
N THR A 174 8.84 13.99 -19.72
CA THR A 174 9.29 14.81 -20.86
C THR A 174 8.29 15.92 -21.16
N GLN A 175 6.99 15.62 -21.17
CA GLN A 175 5.93 16.62 -21.41
C GLN A 175 5.82 17.62 -20.24
N LEU A 176 6.00 17.19 -18.99
CA LEU A 176 6.04 18.07 -17.81
C LEU A 176 7.22 19.05 -17.91
N ALA A 177 8.41 18.56 -18.24
CA ALA A 177 9.60 19.39 -18.41
C ALA A 177 9.41 20.42 -19.55
N ALA A 178 8.87 20.00 -20.70
CA ALA A 178 8.59 20.89 -21.83
C ALA A 178 7.53 21.97 -21.52
N ALA A 179 6.62 21.66 -20.57
CA ALA A 179 5.60 22.61 -20.10
C ALA A 179 6.03 23.43 -18.88
N GLU A 180 7.28 23.25 -18.39
CA GLU A 180 7.83 23.87 -17.17
C GLU A 180 6.98 23.59 -15.90
N ILE A 181 6.29 22.44 -15.86
CA ILE A 181 5.45 22.02 -14.73
C ILE A 181 6.29 21.18 -13.77
N GLN A 182 6.34 21.60 -12.49
CA GLN A 182 7.00 20.86 -11.43
C GLN A 182 6.00 19.91 -10.78
N MET A 183 6.10 18.61 -11.09
CA MET A 183 5.31 17.53 -10.48
C MET A 183 6.20 16.33 -10.22
N LYS A 184 6.33 15.93 -8.95
CA LYS A 184 7.03 14.69 -8.60
C LYS A 184 6.17 13.49 -8.98
N ILE A 185 6.81 12.48 -9.56
CA ILE A 185 6.17 11.22 -9.92
C ILE A 185 6.65 10.12 -8.96
N ALA A 186 5.71 9.37 -8.38
CA ALA A 186 6.00 8.19 -7.59
C ALA A 186 5.59 6.92 -8.38
N ALA A 187 6.47 5.91 -8.37
CA ALA A 187 6.22 4.63 -9.02
C ALA A 187 5.83 3.55 -7.99
N ASP A 188 4.69 2.89 -8.18
CA ASP A 188 4.19 1.74 -7.42
C ASP A 188 4.21 0.48 -8.29
N GLU A 189 3.27 0.36 -9.22
CA GLU A 189 3.13 -0.80 -10.11
C GLU A 189 4.40 -1.03 -10.93
N SER A 190 5.03 0.05 -11.38
CA SER A 190 6.28 0.00 -12.14
C SER A 190 7.51 -0.42 -11.32
N ILE A 191 7.40 -0.53 -9.98
CA ILE A 191 8.41 -1.12 -9.12
C ILE A 191 8.08 -2.58 -8.83
N ARG A 192 6.88 -2.85 -8.32
CA ARG A 192 6.52 -4.16 -7.75
C ARG A 192 6.11 -5.23 -8.76
N LYS A 193 5.72 -4.83 -9.99
CA LYS A 193 5.29 -5.74 -11.05
C LYS A 193 6.37 -5.98 -12.12
N GLN A 194 7.50 -5.30 -12.05
CA GLN A 194 8.60 -5.50 -12.99
C GLN A 194 9.51 -6.66 -12.56
N SER A 195 10.10 -7.32 -13.53
CA SER A 195 11.16 -8.32 -13.30
C SER A 195 12.41 -7.67 -12.67
N ASP A 196 12.68 -6.40 -13.03
CA ASP A 196 13.72 -5.58 -12.43
C ASP A 196 13.10 -4.30 -11.83
N PRO A 197 12.96 -4.21 -10.49
CA PRO A 197 12.46 -3.01 -9.82
C PRO A 197 13.31 -1.76 -10.02
N LEU A 198 14.57 -1.90 -10.46
CA LEU A 198 15.50 -0.78 -10.68
C LEU A 198 15.34 -0.14 -12.06
N GLU A 199 14.60 -0.76 -12.97
CA GLU A 199 14.38 -0.23 -14.34
C GLU A 199 13.77 1.17 -14.32
N VAL A 200 12.86 1.46 -13.38
CA VAL A 200 12.25 2.78 -13.19
C VAL A 200 13.31 3.85 -12.92
N ALA A 201 14.26 3.55 -12.04
CA ALA A 201 15.35 4.48 -11.70
C ALA A 201 16.31 4.65 -12.87
N ALA A 202 16.71 3.54 -13.52
CA ALA A 202 17.58 3.57 -14.69
C ALA A 202 17.01 4.36 -15.86
N ALA A 203 15.68 4.29 -16.06
CA ALA A 203 14.97 5.07 -17.08
C ALA A 203 14.72 6.53 -16.69
N GLY A 204 15.00 6.95 -15.45
CA GLY A 204 14.64 8.27 -14.95
C GLY A 204 13.11 8.52 -14.95
N ALA A 205 12.32 7.45 -14.76
CA ALA A 205 10.88 7.47 -14.92
C ALA A 205 10.12 8.02 -13.70
N ALA A 206 10.74 8.04 -12.52
CA ALA A 206 10.12 8.53 -11.29
C ALA A 206 11.14 9.24 -10.38
N ASP A 207 10.62 9.97 -9.39
CA ASP A 207 11.39 10.65 -8.34
C ASP A 207 11.31 9.88 -7.01
N ILE A 208 10.25 9.05 -6.84
CA ILE A 208 9.91 8.36 -5.60
C ILE A 208 9.58 6.91 -5.91
N ALA A 209 10.13 5.98 -5.10
CA ALA A 209 9.77 4.58 -5.10
C ALA A 209 8.74 4.30 -3.99
N VAL A 210 7.57 3.74 -4.36
CA VAL A 210 6.57 3.26 -3.41
C VAL A 210 6.92 1.81 -3.05
N LEU A 211 7.24 1.58 -1.78
CA LEU A 211 7.68 0.29 -1.28
C LEU A 211 6.54 -0.41 -0.52
N LYS A 212 6.20 -1.62 -0.93
CA LYS A 212 5.22 -2.49 -0.27
C LYS A 212 5.86 -3.83 0.05
N VAL A 213 5.95 -4.18 1.32
CA VAL A 213 6.75 -5.33 1.80
C VAL A 213 6.35 -6.63 1.13
N GLN A 214 5.05 -6.97 1.13
CA GLN A 214 4.58 -8.24 0.58
C GLN A 214 4.82 -8.34 -0.94
N PRO A 215 4.38 -7.37 -1.78
CA PRO A 215 4.63 -7.42 -3.21
C PRO A 215 6.13 -7.45 -3.60
N LEU A 216 6.99 -6.84 -2.78
CA LEU A 216 8.43 -6.79 -3.04
C LEU A 216 9.21 -8.01 -2.52
N GLY A 217 8.56 -8.88 -1.75
CA GLY A 217 9.17 -10.14 -1.29
C GLY A 217 9.95 -10.05 0.02
N GLY A 218 9.67 -9.03 0.84
CA GLY A 218 10.19 -8.90 2.20
C GLY A 218 10.86 -7.58 2.51
N ILE A 219 11.17 -7.37 3.78
CA ILE A 219 11.82 -6.15 4.28
C ILE A 219 13.24 -6.04 3.71
N THR A 220 14.01 -7.12 3.74
CA THR A 220 15.39 -7.15 3.25
C THR A 220 15.46 -6.74 1.79
N ARG A 221 14.60 -7.31 0.94
CA ARG A 221 14.56 -6.97 -0.48
C ARG A 221 14.07 -5.53 -0.72
N SER A 222 13.11 -5.07 0.03
CA SER A 222 12.61 -3.68 -0.06
C SER A 222 13.69 -2.66 0.29
N LEU A 223 14.51 -2.94 1.31
CA LEU A 223 15.65 -2.09 1.70
C LEU A 223 16.75 -2.09 0.62
N ALA A 224 17.02 -3.23 -0.02
CA ALA A 224 17.95 -3.31 -1.14
C ALA A 224 17.47 -2.43 -2.31
N ILE A 225 16.20 -2.57 -2.72
CA ILE A 225 15.59 -1.74 -3.78
C ILE A 225 15.69 -0.25 -3.44
N ALA A 226 15.35 0.15 -2.21
CA ALA A 226 15.47 1.54 -1.77
C ALA A 226 16.90 2.08 -1.90
N SER A 227 17.89 1.28 -1.49
CA SER A 227 19.32 1.66 -1.55
C SER A 227 19.85 1.73 -2.98
N GLU A 228 19.52 0.72 -3.79
CA GLU A 228 20.09 0.56 -5.14
C GLU A 228 19.44 1.48 -6.17
N SER A 229 18.13 1.78 -6.01
CA SER A 229 17.44 2.71 -6.91
C SER A 229 17.90 4.15 -6.77
N GLY A 230 18.38 4.54 -5.59
CA GLY A 230 18.74 5.94 -5.29
C GLY A 230 17.54 6.91 -5.28
N LEU A 231 16.31 6.41 -5.46
CA LEU A 231 15.08 7.21 -5.39
C LEU A 231 14.70 7.50 -3.95
N ALA A 232 14.03 8.61 -3.71
CA ALA A 232 13.34 8.81 -2.44
C ALA A 232 12.32 7.70 -2.22
N SER A 233 12.13 7.26 -0.97
CA SER A 233 11.26 6.12 -0.68
C SER A 233 10.07 6.52 0.16
N VAL A 234 8.90 5.94 -0.14
CA VAL A 234 7.70 5.99 0.70
C VAL A 234 7.17 4.58 0.91
N VAL A 235 6.89 4.20 2.16
CA VAL A 235 6.31 2.89 2.44
C VAL A 235 4.79 2.97 2.36
N SER A 236 4.18 1.97 1.73
CA SER A 236 2.73 1.88 1.58
C SER A 236 2.25 0.45 1.84
N SER A 237 0.95 0.28 1.87
CA SER A 237 0.26 -0.99 2.12
C SER A 237 -0.47 -1.48 0.86
N ALA A 238 -0.86 -2.75 0.89
CA ALA A 238 -1.75 -3.36 -0.08
C ALA A 238 -3.12 -3.73 0.54
N LEU A 239 -3.58 -2.92 1.51
CA LEU A 239 -4.86 -3.11 2.21
C LEU A 239 -4.86 -4.38 3.07
N GLU A 240 -3.83 -4.57 3.86
CA GLU A 240 -3.65 -5.68 4.78
C GLU A 240 -4.38 -5.46 6.10
N SER A 241 -4.51 -6.54 6.92
CA SER A 241 -4.86 -6.44 8.34
C SER A 241 -3.76 -5.73 9.14
N SER A 242 -4.02 -5.46 10.41
CA SER A 242 -2.99 -4.92 11.31
C SER A 242 -1.72 -5.78 11.35
N ILE A 243 -1.83 -7.11 11.16
CA ILE A 243 -0.64 -7.98 11.06
C ILE A 243 0.19 -7.65 9.81
N GLY A 244 -0.44 -7.51 8.64
CA GLY A 244 0.27 -7.14 7.42
C GLY A 244 0.78 -5.70 7.43
N ILE A 245 0.05 -4.76 8.04
CA ILE A 245 0.49 -3.38 8.26
C ILE A 245 1.78 -3.34 9.10
N SER A 246 1.94 -4.21 10.10
CA SER A 246 3.17 -4.26 10.90
C SER A 246 4.42 -4.57 10.08
N HIS A 247 4.32 -5.35 8.99
CA HIS A 247 5.45 -5.56 8.05
C HIS A 247 5.93 -4.22 7.48
N GLY A 248 4.98 -3.38 7.01
CA GLY A 248 5.27 -2.06 6.46
C GLY A 248 5.86 -1.11 7.50
N LEU A 249 5.37 -1.14 8.74
CA LEU A 249 5.89 -0.33 9.85
C LEU A 249 7.36 -0.66 10.14
N HIS A 250 7.72 -1.94 10.16
CA HIS A 250 9.11 -2.35 10.37
C HIS A 250 10.01 -2.00 9.18
N LEU A 251 9.52 -2.06 7.96
CA LEU A 251 10.24 -1.53 6.80
C LEU A 251 10.49 -0.02 6.95
N ALA A 252 9.44 0.76 7.23
CA ALA A 252 9.55 2.22 7.41
C ALA A 252 10.49 2.59 8.57
N ALA A 253 10.46 1.81 9.65
CA ALA A 253 11.38 2.00 10.79
C ALA A 253 12.83 1.70 10.46
N SER A 254 13.10 0.82 9.46
CA SER A 254 14.44 0.39 9.06
C SER A 254 15.08 1.29 7.99
N LEU A 255 14.29 2.05 7.24
CA LEU A 255 14.80 2.98 6.21
C LEU A 255 15.72 4.05 6.83
N PRO A 256 16.85 4.41 6.18
CA PRO A 256 17.71 5.47 6.68
C PRO A 256 16.98 6.83 6.72
N ASN A 257 16.28 7.18 5.66
CA ASN A 257 15.47 8.39 5.53
C ASN A 257 14.00 8.02 5.35
N LEU A 258 13.12 8.84 5.92
CA LEU A 258 11.67 8.70 5.78
C LEU A 258 11.09 10.11 5.59
N ASP A 259 11.17 10.60 4.35
CA ASP A 259 10.83 11.99 4.01
C ASP A 259 9.31 12.19 3.78
N TYR A 260 8.57 11.10 3.67
CA TYR A 260 7.14 11.10 3.34
C TYR A 260 6.33 10.34 4.38
N ASP A 261 5.13 10.84 4.69
CA ASP A 261 4.15 10.10 5.49
C ASP A 261 3.80 8.78 4.79
N CYS A 262 3.75 7.68 5.53
CA CYS A 262 3.56 6.35 4.99
C CYS A 262 2.08 6.03 4.71
N GLY A 263 1.82 5.31 3.63
CA GLY A 263 0.48 4.81 3.27
C GLY A 263 0.09 3.55 4.06
N LEU A 264 0.32 3.54 5.38
CA LEU A 264 0.10 2.40 6.27
C LEU A 264 -1.15 2.55 7.16
N GLY A 265 -1.96 3.58 6.93
CA GLY A 265 -3.20 3.80 7.69
C GLY A 265 -4.41 3.00 7.18
N THR A 266 -4.24 2.07 6.27
CA THR A 266 -5.35 1.38 5.59
C THR A 266 -6.15 0.41 6.47
N ALA A 267 -5.67 0.05 7.66
CA ALA A 267 -6.49 -0.66 8.66
C ALA A 267 -7.77 0.14 9.01
N SER A 268 -7.75 1.48 8.94
CA SER A 268 -8.95 2.33 9.12
C SER A 268 -10.03 2.10 8.05
N LEU A 269 -9.69 1.52 6.89
CA LEU A 269 -10.65 1.16 5.84
C LEU A 269 -11.32 -0.20 6.08
N LEU A 270 -10.80 -1.02 7.00
CA LEU A 270 -11.42 -2.28 7.38
C LEU A 270 -12.60 -2.02 8.32
N ALA A 271 -13.73 -2.68 8.08
CA ALA A 271 -14.85 -2.67 9.02
C ALA A 271 -14.56 -3.57 10.24
N ARG A 272 -13.75 -4.60 10.06
CA ARG A 272 -13.31 -5.56 11.11
C ARG A 272 -11.87 -5.97 10.84
N ASP A 273 -11.14 -6.22 11.92
CA ASP A 273 -9.76 -6.73 11.90
C ASP A 273 -9.67 -7.98 12.78
N ILE A 274 -8.52 -8.67 12.75
CA ILE A 274 -8.23 -9.90 13.51
C ILE A 274 -7.63 -9.62 14.90
N THR A 275 -7.51 -8.37 15.26
CA THR A 275 -7.05 -7.88 16.57
C THR A 275 -8.12 -7.00 17.21
N ARG A 276 -8.16 -6.97 18.55
CA ARG A 276 -9.03 -6.04 19.29
C ARG A 276 -8.50 -4.62 19.31
N ASN A 277 -7.20 -4.47 19.04
CA ASN A 277 -6.49 -3.19 19.00
C ASN A 277 -5.92 -2.95 17.58
N PRO A 278 -6.76 -2.60 16.58
CA PRO A 278 -6.29 -2.36 15.23
C PRO A 278 -5.24 -1.24 15.18
N LEU A 279 -4.29 -1.35 14.26
CA LEU A 279 -3.28 -0.34 14.02
C LEU A 279 -3.90 0.88 13.32
N VAL A 280 -4.58 1.71 14.09
CA VAL A 280 -5.16 2.99 13.67
C VAL A 280 -4.25 4.12 14.14
N ALA A 281 -3.95 5.07 13.25
CA ALA A 281 -3.05 6.16 13.57
C ALA A 281 -3.57 7.03 14.71
N VAL A 282 -2.69 7.36 15.67
CA VAL A 282 -2.96 8.30 16.75
C VAL A 282 -2.13 9.55 16.49
N ASN A 283 -2.79 10.70 16.41
CA ASN A 283 -2.13 11.98 16.08
C ASN A 283 -1.30 11.94 14.79
N GLY A 284 -1.72 11.13 13.80
CA GLY A 284 -1.03 10.98 12.53
C GLY A 284 0.16 10.00 12.56
N TYR A 285 0.33 9.22 13.62
CA TYR A 285 1.44 8.27 13.76
C TYR A 285 0.97 6.87 14.15
N LEU A 286 1.75 5.87 13.74
CA LEU A 286 1.69 4.50 14.24
C LEU A 286 3.00 4.14 14.94
N GLY A 287 2.90 3.42 16.08
CA GLY A 287 4.02 2.76 16.74
C GLY A 287 4.40 1.43 16.09
N LEU A 288 5.43 0.77 16.64
CA LEU A 288 5.91 -0.54 16.20
C LEU A 288 5.34 -1.68 17.04
N ASP A 289 4.21 -1.47 17.69
CA ASP A 289 3.56 -2.49 18.50
C ASP A 289 3.16 -3.69 17.62
N GLU A 290 3.48 -4.90 18.07
CA GLU A 290 3.03 -6.12 17.40
C GLU A 290 1.55 -6.36 17.76
N PRO A 291 0.63 -6.43 16.76
CA PRO A 291 -0.78 -6.67 17.05
C PRO A 291 -1.00 -8.10 17.57
N ASP A 292 -1.79 -8.24 18.62
CA ASP A 292 -2.25 -9.53 19.12
C ASP A 292 -3.31 -10.11 18.18
N VAL A 293 -3.20 -11.40 17.86
CA VAL A 293 -4.23 -12.13 17.09
C VAL A 293 -5.30 -12.66 18.05
N ASP A 294 -6.54 -12.19 17.91
CA ASP A 294 -7.67 -12.64 18.71
C ASP A 294 -8.34 -13.86 18.09
N ALA A 295 -8.34 -14.99 18.81
CA ALA A 295 -8.91 -16.24 18.35
C ALA A 295 -10.44 -16.15 18.08
N GLY A 296 -11.15 -15.32 18.83
CA GLY A 296 -12.59 -15.09 18.62
C GLY A 296 -12.84 -14.35 17.32
N LEU A 297 -12.06 -13.30 17.02
CA LEU A 297 -12.15 -12.56 15.76
C LEU A 297 -11.74 -13.43 14.56
N ILE A 298 -10.68 -14.23 14.69
CA ILE A 298 -10.31 -15.22 13.66
C ILE A 298 -11.47 -16.18 13.37
N SER A 299 -12.15 -16.68 14.40
CA SER A 299 -13.30 -17.59 14.23
C SER A 299 -14.50 -16.90 13.58
N GLU A 300 -14.78 -15.65 13.96
CA GLU A 300 -15.87 -14.84 13.41
C GLU A 300 -15.66 -14.50 11.93
N LEU A 301 -14.41 -14.19 11.55
CA LEU A 301 -14.03 -13.78 10.20
C LEU A 301 -13.58 -14.95 9.32
N ALA A 302 -13.63 -16.19 9.85
CA ALA A 302 -13.20 -17.37 9.12
C ALA A 302 -14.06 -17.59 7.85
N ILE A 303 -13.37 -17.93 6.76
CA ILE A 303 -14.03 -18.28 5.50
C ILE A 303 -14.58 -19.72 5.54
N ASP A 304 -15.46 -20.04 4.59
CA ASP A 304 -16.00 -21.38 4.43
C ASP A 304 -14.92 -22.43 4.12
N ARG A 305 -15.31 -23.73 4.24
CA ARG A 305 -14.39 -24.84 4.09
C ARG A 305 -13.79 -24.95 2.69
N GLU A 306 -14.58 -24.72 1.65
CA GLU A 306 -14.13 -24.83 0.26
C GLU A 306 -13.07 -23.77 -0.05
N ARG A 307 -13.35 -22.53 0.34
CA ARG A 307 -12.43 -21.41 0.15
C ARG A 307 -11.14 -21.56 0.96
N ARG A 308 -11.24 -22.13 2.17
CA ARG A 308 -10.06 -22.46 2.99
C ARG A 308 -9.17 -23.51 2.32
N ILE A 309 -9.75 -24.55 1.70
CA ILE A 309 -9.01 -25.56 0.94
C ILE A 309 -8.30 -24.92 -0.25
N TRP A 310 -8.95 -24.00 -0.95
CA TRP A 310 -8.34 -23.25 -2.05
C TRP A 310 -7.11 -22.46 -1.60
N TRP A 311 -7.20 -21.77 -0.46
CA TRP A 311 -6.07 -21.02 0.11
C TRP A 311 -4.92 -21.94 0.55
N GLN A 312 -5.23 -23.10 1.14
CA GLN A 312 -4.21 -24.08 1.50
C GLN A 312 -3.48 -24.59 0.25
N GLN A 313 -4.21 -24.93 -0.80
CA GLN A 313 -3.64 -25.36 -2.07
C GLN A 313 -2.78 -24.25 -2.71
N ARG A 314 -3.21 -22.99 -2.63
CA ARG A 314 -2.43 -21.84 -3.09
C ARG A 314 -1.14 -21.69 -2.30
N LEU A 315 -1.20 -21.78 -0.98
CA LEU A 315 -0.01 -21.79 -0.13
C LEU A 315 0.97 -22.90 -0.56
N ASP A 316 0.48 -24.13 -0.75
CA ASP A 316 1.31 -25.28 -1.14
C ASP A 316 1.94 -25.09 -2.53
N ARG A 317 1.24 -24.47 -3.49
CA ARG A 317 1.80 -24.14 -4.81
C ARG A 317 2.84 -23.03 -4.72
N CYS A 318 2.57 -21.96 -3.99
CA CYS A 318 3.53 -20.87 -3.78
C CYS A 318 4.80 -21.35 -3.05
N LEU A 319 4.68 -22.25 -2.06
CA LEU A 319 5.85 -22.82 -1.38
C LEU A 319 6.79 -23.58 -2.33
N LYS A 320 6.28 -24.18 -3.40
CA LYS A 320 7.10 -24.89 -4.40
C LYS A 320 7.85 -23.95 -5.34
N LEU A 321 7.48 -22.66 -5.37
CA LEU A 321 8.09 -21.62 -6.21
C LEU A 321 9.15 -20.81 -5.45
N LEU A 322 9.33 -21.04 -4.16
CA LEU A 322 10.31 -20.35 -3.30
C LEU A 322 11.65 -21.07 -3.27
#